data_845755423a2d8fe4a8fed330a8c45f9b
#
_entry.id   845755423a2d8fe4a8fed330a8c45f9b
#
_cell.length_a   1.000
_cell.length_b   1.000
_cell.length_c   1.000
_cell.angle_alpha   90.00
_cell.angle_beta   90.00
_cell.angle_gamma   90.00
#
_symmetry.space_group_name_H-M   'P 1'
#
loop_
_entity.id
_entity.type
_entity.pdbx_description
1 polymer ?
#
loop_
_entity_poly.entity_id
_entity_poly.type
_entity_poly.pdbx_seq_one_letter_code
_entity_poly.pdbx_strand_id
1 'polypeptide(L)'
;LTEAGVTYEDNSKVTLKLEDDEITGEYDLVIDDAVDDVKSASDWSYRNKFASYDTLAQGDSFGYVSQLAGYARAADKKAGGWWVVNKANGEFKYVKADINLDEEITKIQHTVDTLNENEFKRCFEPVPEKWRGKETGNMVLNDNCRFCSYKYACFPTLEEKPAKFSQAKEPRTVAYVTQQ
;
A
#
# COMPACT_ATOMS: atom_id res chain seq x y z
N LEU A 1 -24.86 -9.09 -0.92
CA LEU A 1 -24.63 -10.00 -2.06
C LEU A 1 -25.72 -11.06 -2.12
N THR A 2 -25.95 -11.80 -1.03
CA THR A 2 -26.96 -12.86 -0.97
C THR A 2 -28.37 -12.38 -1.35
N GLU A 3 -28.82 -11.24 -0.83
CA GLU A 3 -30.11 -10.63 -1.18
C GLU A 3 -30.21 -10.21 -2.65
N ALA A 4 -29.08 -9.90 -3.27
CA ALA A 4 -29.00 -9.55 -4.70
C ALA A 4 -28.86 -10.79 -5.59
N GLY A 5 -28.86 -12.01 -5.04
CA GLY A 5 -28.69 -13.25 -5.80
C GLY A 5 -27.28 -13.46 -6.36
N VAL A 6 -26.30 -12.73 -5.84
CA VAL A 6 -24.88 -12.87 -6.26
C VAL A 6 -24.27 -14.04 -5.51
N THR A 7 -23.69 -15.01 -6.24
CA THR A 7 -22.91 -16.09 -5.68
C THR A 7 -21.51 -15.56 -5.36
N TYR A 8 -21.06 -15.82 -4.14
CA TYR A 8 -19.71 -15.42 -3.71
C TYR A 8 -19.14 -16.45 -2.74
N GLU A 9 -17.82 -16.48 -2.65
CA GLU A 9 -17.09 -17.18 -1.58
C GLU A 9 -16.67 -16.12 -0.55
N ASP A 10 -16.86 -16.42 0.73
CA ASP A 10 -16.44 -15.57 1.83
C ASP A 10 -14.95 -15.71 2.08
N ASN A 11 -14.40 -14.88 2.95
CA ASN A 11 -12.98 -14.82 3.26
C ASN A 11 -12.40 -16.22 3.57
N SER A 12 -11.25 -16.51 2.97
CA SER A 12 -10.55 -17.77 3.16
C SER A 12 -9.04 -17.58 3.19
N LYS A 13 -8.39 -18.42 3.97
CA LYS A 13 -6.93 -18.47 4.03
C LYS A 13 -6.37 -19.14 2.78
N VAL A 14 -5.33 -18.52 2.24
CA VAL A 14 -4.60 -19.06 1.09
C VAL A 14 -3.10 -18.98 1.36
N THR A 15 -2.35 -19.82 0.68
CA THR A 15 -0.89 -19.85 0.76
C THR A 15 -0.30 -19.72 -0.63
N LEU A 16 0.37 -18.61 -0.89
CA LEU A 16 1.17 -18.41 -2.09
C LEU A 16 2.49 -19.19 -1.92
N LYS A 17 2.73 -20.14 -2.82
CA LYS A 17 3.99 -20.86 -2.91
C LYS A 17 4.93 -20.10 -3.83
N LEU A 18 6.11 -19.84 -3.34
CA LEU A 18 7.26 -19.27 -4.05
C LEU A 18 8.31 -20.36 -4.26
N GLU A 19 9.49 -20.01 -4.79
CA GLU A 19 10.55 -21.01 -5.08
C GLU A 19 10.98 -21.80 -3.83
N ASP A 20 11.41 -21.11 -2.78
CA ASP A 20 11.90 -21.70 -1.53
C ASP A 20 11.09 -21.27 -0.30
N ASP A 21 10.04 -20.47 -0.49
CA ASP A 21 9.26 -19.86 0.58
C ASP A 21 7.75 -19.99 0.34
N GLU A 22 6.99 -19.66 1.37
CA GLU A 22 5.54 -19.53 1.26
C GLU A 22 5.01 -18.32 2.05
N ILE A 23 4.00 -17.67 1.50
CA ILE A 23 3.32 -16.53 2.14
C ILE A 23 1.86 -16.89 2.37
N THR A 24 1.44 -16.87 3.62
CA THR A 24 0.03 -17.09 3.97
C THR A 24 -0.69 -15.77 4.11
N GLY A 25 -1.90 -15.70 3.60
CA GLY A 25 -2.80 -14.56 3.74
C GLY A 25 -4.26 -14.98 3.72
N GLU A 26 -5.16 -14.00 3.76
CA GLU A 26 -6.59 -14.22 3.74
C GLU A 26 -7.22 -13.19 2.80
N TYR A 27 -7.92 -13.65 1.76
CA TYR A 27 -8.66 -12.77 0.87
C TYR A 27 -10.05 -12.45 1.46
N ASP A 28 -10.62 -11.33 1.06
CA ASP A 28 -11.92 -10.90 1.59
C ASP A 28 -13.08 -11.64 0.93
N LEU A 29 -13.09 -11.74 -0.40
CA LEU A 29 -14.15 -12.46 -1.12
C LEU A 29 -13.75 -12.87 -2.54
N VAL A 30 -14.52 -13.81 -3.10
CA VAL A 30 -14.45 -14.20 -4.51
C VAL A 30 -15.81 -14.02 -5.15
N ILE A 31 -15.87 -13.33 -6.28
CA ILE A 31 -17.07 -13.15 -7.10
C ILE A 31 -16.70 -13.51 -8.55
N ASP A 32 -17.52 -14.33 -9.20
CA ASP A 32 -17.33 -14.75 -10.59
C ASP A 32 -15.91 -15.27 -10.89
N ASP A 33 -15.38 -16.11 -9.98
CA ASP A 33 -14.04 -16.70 -10.07
C ASP A 33 -12.91 -15.67 -10.07
N ALA A 34 -13.15 -14.50 -9.48
CA ALA A 34 -12.16 -13.46 -9.29
C ALA A 34 -12.05 -13.07 -7.82
N VAL A 35 -10.82 -12.97 -7.31
CA VAL A 35 -10.55 -12.51 -5.95
C VAL A 35 -10.71 -11.01 -5.89
N ASP A 36 -11.54 -10.55 -4.99
CA ASP A 36 -11.75 -9.14 -4.67
C ASP A 36 -11.29 -8.82 -3.24
N ASP A 37 -10.90 -7.59 -3.03
CA ASP A 37 -10.42 -7.10 -1.74
C ASP A 37 -11.22 -5.86 -1.32
N VAL A 38 -11.53 -5.72 -0.03
CA VAL A 38 -12.35 -4.64 0.51
C VAL A 38 -11.46 -3.62 1.23
N LYS A 39 -11.53 -2.37 0.80
CA LYS A 39 -10.75 -1.27 1.38
C LYS A 39 -11.64 -0.17 1.92
N SER A 40 -11.34 0.30 3.13
CA SER A 40 -11.91 1.54 3.63
C SER A 40 -10.93 2.70 3.41
N ALA A 41 -11.41 3.80 2.87
CA ALA A 41 -10.58 4.93 2.46
C ALA A 41 -11.07 6.25 3.07
N SER A 42 -10.15 7.19 3.32
CA SER A 42 -10.52 8.59 3.56
C SER A 42 -11.15 9.18 2.30
N ASP A 43 -11.91 10.26 2.43
CA ASP A 43 -12.55 10.93 1.28
C ASP A 43 -11.51 11.31 0.20
N TRP A 44 -10.36 11.81 0.61
CA TRP A 44 -9.28 12.12 -0.32
C TRP A 44 -8.75 10.87 -1.05
N SER A 45 -8.45 9.80 -0.32
CA SER A 45 -7.97 8.54 -0.93
C SER A 45 -9.03 7.90 -1.82
N TYR A 46 -10.30 7.93 -1.40
CA TYR A 46 -11.42 7.45 -2.19
C TYR A 46 -11.51 8.17 -3.54
N ARG A 47 -11.38 9.50 -3.56
CA ARG A 47 -11.50 10.31 -4.78
C ARG A 47 -10.25 10.30 -5.65
N ASN A 48 -9.06 10.20 -5.06
CA ASN A 48 -7.79 10.37 -5.77
C ASN A 48 -7.02 9.06 -5.93
N LYS A 49 -6.65 8.38 -4.83
CA LYS A 49 -5.87 7.14 -4.92
C LYS A 49 -6.66 6.02 -5.61
N PHE A 50 -7.91 5.84 -5.24
CA PHE A 50 -8.80 4.85 -5.82
C PHE A 50 -9.66 5.40 -6.98
N ALA A 51 -9.22 6.43 -7.69
CA ALA A 51 -9.95 6.97 -8.85
C ALA A 51 -10.00 5.95 -10.00
N SER A 52 -8.91 5.24 -10.23
CA SER A 52 -8.76 4.17 -11.22
C SER A 52 -7.66 3.20 -10.79
N TYR A 53 -7.52 2.07 -11.51
CA TYR A 53 -6.39 1.17 -11.34
C TYR A 53 -5.05 1.88 -11.55
N ASP A 54 -4.90 2.67 -12.60
CA ASP A 54 -3.65 3.36 -12.92
C ASP A 54 -3.21 4.30 -11.79
N THR A 55 -4.15 5.08 -11.23
CA THR A 55 -3.84 5.98 -10.11
C THR A 55 -3.48 5.21 -8.85
N LEU A 56 -4.11 4.08 -8.61
CA LEU A 56 -3.76 3.19 -7.49
C LEU A 56 -2.36 2.61 -7.68
N ALA A 57 -2.08 2.02 -8.84
CA ALA A 57 -0.80 1.36 -9.13
C ALA A 57 0.38 2.32 -9.10
N GLN A 58 0.24 3.55 -9.62
CA GLN A 58 1.28 4.58 -9.59
C GLN A 58 1.63 5.04 -8.16
N GLY A 59 0.70 5.00 -7.24
CA GLY A 59 0.85 5.47 -5.85
C GLY A 59 0.73 4.36 -4.81
N ASP A 60 0.99 3.12 -5.16
CA ASP A 60 0.75 1.96 -4.29
C ASP A 60 1.87 1.73 -3.28
N SER A 61 1.98 2.64 -2.30
CA SER A 61 2.92 2.53 -1.19
C SER A 61 2.58 1.44 -0.16
N PHE A 62 1.40 0.82 -0.26
CA PHE A 62 0.95 -0.23 0.66
C PHE A 62 0.96 -1.62 0.03
N GLY A 63 1.29 -1.74 -1.27
CA GLY A 63 1.35 -3.03 -1.97
C GLY A 63 -0.01 -3.67 -2.22
N TYR A 64 -1.07 -2.89 -2.41
CA TYR A 64 -2.42 -3.43 -2.67
C TYR A 64 -2.48 -4.24 -3.96
N VAL A 65 -1.71 -3.83 -4.99
CA VAL A 65 -1.64 -4.55 -6.26
C VAL A 65 -0.98 -5.92 -6.06
N SER A 66 0.19 -5.96 -5.43
CA SER A 66 0.89 -7.21 -5.13
C SER A 66 0.11 -8.10 -4.16
N GLN A 67 -0.60 -7.52 -3.17
CA GLN A 67 -1.46 -8.25 -2.25
C GLN A 67 -2.57 -8.99 -3.00
N LEU A 68 -3.32 -8.28 -3.85
CA LEU A 68 -4.41 -8.88 -4.63
C LEU A 68 -3.88 -9.93 -5.61
N ALA A 69 -2.74 -9.68 -6.26
CA ALA A 69 -2.08 -10.64 -7.14
C ALA A 69 -1.67 -11.91 -6.41
N GLY A 70 -1.08 -11.77 -5.22
CA GLY A 70 -0.69 -12.89 -4.37
C GLY A 70 -1.89 -13.74 -3.96
N TYR A 71 -2.99 -13.13 -3.56
CA TYR A 71 -4.23 -13.84 -3.22
C TYR A 71 -4.83 -14.56 -4.43
N ALA A 72 -4.92 -13.88 -5.58
CA ALA A 72 -5.45 -14.46 -6.81
C ALA A 72 -4.63 -15.67 -7.26
N ARG A 73 -3.30 -15.57 -7.25
CA ARG A 73 -2.40 -16.67 -7.58
C ARG A 73 -2.52 -17.83 -6.59
N ALA A 74 -2.56 -17.55 -5.29
CA ALA A 74 -2.67 -18.57 -4.25
C ALA A 74 -4.00 -19.31 -4.27
N ALA A 75 -5.07 -18.64 -4.69
CA ALA A 75 -6.41 -19.22 -4.84
C ALA A 75 -6.64 -19.90 -6.21
N ASP A 76 -5.69 -19.83 -7.15
CA ASP A 76 -5.84 -20.25 -8.55
C ASP A 76 -7.05 -19.58 -9.24
N LYS A 77 -7.19 -18.27 -9.01
CA LYS A 77 -8.30 -17.44 -9.51
C LYS A 77 -7.79 -16.19 -10.22
N LYS A 78 -8.69 -15.42 -10.81
CA LYS A 78 -8.37 -14.12 -11.40
C LYS A 78 -8.25 -13.04 -10.34
N ALA A 79 -7.47 -12.00 -10.59
CA ALA A 79 -7.56 -10.77 -9.83
C ALA A 79 -8.78 -9.96 -10.29
N GLY A 80 -9.72 -9.71 -9.40
CA GLY A 80 -10.93 -8.95 -9.67
C GLY A 80 -10.72 -7.46 -9.49
N GLY A 81 -10.63 -7.00 -8.25
CA GLY A 81 -10.44 -5.60 -7.94
C GLY A 81 -10.66 -5.24 -6.48
N TRP A 82 -10.95 -3.98 -6.25
CA TRP A 82 -11.17 -3.44 -4.91
C TRP A 82 -12.56 -2.84 -4.76
N TRP A 83 -13.28 -3.31 -3.73
CA TRP A 83 -14.48 -2.68 -3.22
C TRP A 83 -14.06 -1.61 -2.21
N VAL A 84 -14.21 -0.35 -2.57
CA VAL A 84 -13.70 0.77 -1.76
C VAL A 84 -14.85 1.52 -1.11
N VAL A 85 -14.82 1.60 0.23
CA VAL A 85 -15.80 2.34 1.02
C VAL A 85 -15.20 3.67 1.49
N ASN A 86 -15.92 4.77 1.22
CA ASN A 86 -15.55 6.08 1.74
C ASN A 86 -15.99 6.21 3.20
N LYS A 87 -15.02 6.30 4.13
CA LYS A 87 -15.28 6.40 5.57
C LYS A 87 -16.04 7.67 5.99
N ALA A 88 -16.05 8.69 5.15
CA ALA A 88 -16.69 9.96 5.49
C ALA A 88 -18.21 9.93 5.30
N ASN A 89 -18.72 9.16 4.34
CA ASN A 89 -20.14 9.21 3.95
C ASN A 89 -20.75 7.84 3.62
N GLY A 90 -19.96 6.76 3.64
CA GLY A 90 -20.42 5.40 3.33
C GLY A 90 -20.61 5.10 1.85
N GLU A 91 -20.30 6.02 0.95
CA GLU A 91 -20.30 5.73 -0.49
C GLU A 91 -19.30 4.60 -0.79
N PHE A 92 -19.64 3.74 -1.72
CA PHE A 92 -18.74 2.70 -2.18
C PHE A 92 -18.65 2.67 -3.70
N LYS A 93 -17.54 2.14 -4.20
CA LYS A 93 -17.28 1.91 -5.62
C LYS A 93 -16.44 0.69 -5.83
N TYR A 94 -16.42 0.19 -7.04
CA TYR A 94 -15.53 -0.88 -7.48
C TYR A 94 -14.42 -0.32 -8.36
N VAL A 95 -13.19 -0.67 -8.08
CA VAL A 95 -12.02 -0.38 -8.90
C VAL A 95 -11.52 -1.70 -9.46
N LYS A 96 -11.81 -1.95 -10.74
CA LYS A 96 -11.38 -3.18 -11.40
C LYS A 96 -9.86 -3.22 -11.52
N ALA A 97 -9.26 -4.36 -11.21
CA ALA A 97 -7.84 -4.61 -11.41
C ALA A 97 -7.51 -4.88 -12.89
N ASP A 98 -6.32 -4.44 -13.31
CA ASP A 98 -5.70 -4.78 -14.59
C ASP A 98 -4.26 -5.23 -14.32
N ILE A 99 -4.13 -6.39 -13.68
CA ILE A 99 -2.88 -6.91 -13.12
C ILE A 99 -2.32 -8.01 -14.03
N ASN A 100 -1.05 -7.86 -14.38
CA ASN A 100 -0.26 -8.98 -14.87
C ASN A 100 0.22 -9.81 -13.67
N LEU A 101 -0.43 -10.95 -13.42
CA LEU A 101 -0.12 -11.79 -12.25
C LEU A 101 1.33 -12.26 -12.24
N ASP A 102 1.89 -12.65 -13.37
CA ASP A 102 3.25 -13.19 -13.43
C ASP A 102 4.29 -12.12 -13.07
N GLU A 103 4.10 -10.91 -13.56
CA GLU A 103 4.98 -9.77 -13.19
C GLU A 103 4.88 -9.43 -11.69
N GLU A 104 3.68 -9.42 -11.12
CA GLU A 104 3.52 -9.13 -9.71
C GLU A 104 4.07 -10.24 -8.80
N ILE A 105 3.90 -11.51 -9.17
CA ILE A 105 4.49 -12.63 -8.44
C ILE A 105 6.02 -12.59 -8.50
N THR A 106 6.59 -12.21 -9.65
CA THR A 106 8.05 -12.01 -9.77
C THR A 106 8.55 -10.90 -8.81
N LYS A 107 7.81 -9.80 -8.67
CA LYS A 107 8.14 -8.73 -7.70
C LYS A 107 8.04 -9.22 -6.25
N ILE A 108 7.03 -10.03 -5.93
CA ILE A 108 6.89 -10.65 -4.60
C ILE A 108 8.07 -11.56 -4.33
N GLN A 109 8.44 -12.46 -5.25
CA GLN A 109 9.61 -13.34 -5.13
C GLN A 109 10.88 -12.54 -4.86
N HIS A 110 11.17 -11.53 -5.68
CA HIS A 110 12.34 -10.66 -5.49
C HIS A 110 12.36 -9.96 -4.11
N THR A 111 11.18 -9.59 -3.60
CA THR A 111 11.08 -9.00 -2.25
C THR A 111 11.45 -10.03 -1.18
N VAL A 112 10.97 -11.26 -1.30
CA VAL A 112 11.29 -12.36 -0.37
C VAL A 112 12.77 -12.70 -0.43
N ASP A 113 13.36 -12.82 -1.63
CA ASP A 113 14.78 -13.08 -1.81
C ASP A 113 15.63 -12.00 -1.13
N THR A 114 15.27 -10.71 -1.32
CA THR A 114 15.94 -9.59 -0.67
C THR A 114 15.86 -9.66 0.87
N LEU A 115 14.73 -10.11 1.41
CA LEU A 115 14.56 -10.31 2.85
C LEU A 115 15.42 -11.48 3.37
N ASN A 116 15.56 -12.54 2.59
CA ASN A 116 16.35 -13.73 2.92
C ASN A 116 17.86 -13.48 2.86
N GLU A 117 18.32 -12.50 2.06
CA GLU A 117 19.72 -12.07 2.03
C GLU A 117 20.24 -11.55 3.39
N ASN A 118 19.34 -11.29 4.36
CA ASN A 118 19.67 -10.73 5.68
C ASN A 118 20.46 -9.41 5.62
N GLU A 119 20.42 -8.74 4.48
CA GLU A 119 21.03 -7.44 4.30
C GLU A 119 19.99 -6.34 4.48
N PHE A 120 20.24 -5.48 5.47
CA PHE A 120 19.37 -4.33 5.69
C PHE A 120 19.66 -3.23 4.65
N LYS A 121 18.79 -3.10 3.66
CA LYS A 121 18.90 -2.08 2.61
C LYS A 121 17.85 -0.98 2.83
N ARG A 122 18.30 0.27 2.68
CA ARG A 122 17.40 1.42 2.69
C ARG A 122 16.60 1.46 1.40
N CYS A 123 15.27 1.42 1.50
CA CYS A 123 14.39 1.37 0.33
C CYS A 123 14.14 2.74 -0.31
N PHE A 124 14.16 3.82 0.48
CA PHE A 124 13.86 5.17 0.03
C PHE A 124 14.78 6.19 0.68
N GLU A 125 15.22 7.17 -0.10
CA GLU A 125 16.00 8.28 0.40
C GLU A 125 15.12 9.40 0.97
N PRO A 126 15.64 10.27 1.88
CA PRO A 126 14.95 11.46 2.32
C PRO A 126 14.65 12.38 1.14
N VAL A 127 13.59 13.15 1.27
CA VAL A 127 13.15 14.08 0.23
C VAL A 127 13.23 15.54 0.74
N PRO A 128 13.42 16.54 -0.16
CA PRO A 128 13.37 17.92 0.24
C PRO A 128 11.99 18.30 0.80
N GLU A 129 11.97 18.95 1.97
CA GLU A 129 10.75 19.53 2.49
C GLU A 129 10.27 20.67 1.59
N LYS A 130 8.98 20.64 1.22
CA LYS A 130 8.35 21.71 0.45
C LYS A 130 7.30 22.44 1.28
N TRP A 131 7.38 23.76 1.28
CA TRP A 131 6.37 24.64 1.85
C TRP A 131 5.82 25.57 0.77
N ARG A 132 4.51 25.52 0.54
CA ARG A 132 3.83 26.28 -0.53
C ARG A 132 4.51 26.10 -1.90
N GLY A 133 4.93 24.86 -2.20
CA GLY A 133 5.57 24.49 -3.47
C GLY A 133 7.06 24.83 -3.59
N LYS A 134 7.67 25.50 -2.60
CA LYS A 134 9.10 25.84 -2.57
C LYS A 134 9.85 24.94 -1.60
N GLU A 135 11.07 24.57 -1.94
CA GLU A 135 11.97 23.86 -1.05
C GLU A 135 12.41 24.74 0.12
N THR A 136 12.43 24.17 1.32
CA THR A 136 12.77 24.89 2.56
C THR A 136 14.23 24.78 2.95
N GLY A 137 14.98 23.91 2.26
CA GLY A 137 16.35 23.53 2.63
C GLY A 137 16.43 22.43 3.71
N ASN A 138 15.33 21.97 4.25
CA ASN A 138 15.31 20.82 5.14
C ASN A 138 15.08 19.53 4.34
N MET A 139 15.63 18.41 4.86
CA MET A 139 15.30 17.07 4.39
C MET A 139 14.30 16.42 5.34
N VAL A 140 13.32 15.74 4.79
CA VAL A 140 12.29 15.03 5.55
C VAL A 140 12.19 13.58 5.10
N LEU A 141 11.68 12.75 5.97
CA LEU A 141 11.43 11.34 5.67
C LEU A 141 10.48 11.20 4.48
N ASN A 142 10.81 10.29 3.57
CA ASN A 142 9.92 9.93 2.46
C ASN A 142 8.57 9.42 3.00
N ASP A 143 7.47 9.78 2.36
CA ASP A 143 6.12 9.39 2.81
C ASP A 143 5.94 7.86 2.88
N ASN A 144 6.61 7.09 2.02
CA ASN A 144 6.62 5.62 2.06
C ASN A 144 7.24 5.05 3.35
N CYS A 145 8.14 5.80 3.98
CA CYS A 145 8.78 5.40 5.25
C CYS A 145 8.00 5.85 6.49
N ARG A 146 6.96 6.67 6.33
CA ARG A 146 6.26 7.32 7.46
C ARG A 146 5.75 6.34 8.50
N PHE A 147 5.19 5.23 8.07
CA PHE A 147 4.63 4.19 8.94
C PHE A 147 5.54 2.96 9.08
N CYS A 148 6.76 3.02 8.55
CA CYS A 148 7.72 1.93 8.63
C CYS A 148 8.29 1.81 10.05
N SER A 149 8.24 0.61 10.63
CA SER A 149 8.81 0.34 11.97
C SER A 149 10.33 0.47 11.99
N TYR A 150 11.00 0.31 10.84
CA TYR A 150 12.46 0.38 10.72
C TYR A 150 13.00 1.78 10.42
N LYS A 151 12.15 2.81 10.34
CA LYS A 151 12.57 4.17 9.97
C LYS A 151 13.72 4.72 10.81
N TYR A 152 13.76 4.42 12.11
CA TYR A 152 14.86 4.86 12.98
C TYR A 152 16.15 4.07 12.79
N ALA A 153 16.08 2.82 12.34
CA ALA A 153 17.25 2.05 11.95
C ALA A 153 17.85 2.56 10.63
N CYS A 154 16.97 2.89 9.66
CA CYS A 154 17.38 3.51 8.38
C CYS A 154 17.98 4.91 8.57
N PHE A 155 17.42 5.68 9.48
CA PHE A 155 17.74 7.11 9.70
C PHE A 155 17.98 7.38 11.19
N PRO A 156 19.18 7.06 11.73
CA PRO A 156 19.47 7.26 13.15
C PRO A 156 19.37 8.72 13.61
N THR A 157 19.50 9.67 12.67
CA THR A 157 19.36 11.13 12.94
C THR A 157 17.95 11.65 12.77
N LEU A 158 16.95 10.75 12.62
CA LEU A 158 15.55 11.13 12.45
C LEU A 158 15.00 11.81 13.70
N GLU A 159 14.44 12.99 13.51
CA GLU A 159 13.79 13.75 14.59
C GLU A 159 12.36 14.11 14.18
N GLU A 160 11.40 13.70 14.99
CA GLU A 160 10.00 14.07 14.80
C GLU A 160 9.71 15.38 15.55
N LYS A 161 9.41 16.45 14.79
CA LYS A 161 9.17 17.79 15.32
C LYS A 161 7.94 18.42 14.63
N PRO A 162 7.27 19.39 15.26
CA PRO A 162 6.26 20.19 14.60
C PRO A 162 6.81 20.85 13.32
N ALA A 163 5.98 20.92 12.27
CA ALA A 163 6.36 21.53 10.99
C ALA A 163 6.86 22.96 11.20
N LYS A 164 8.13 23.23 10.90
CA LYS A 164 8.84 24.50 11.20
C LYS A 164 8.17 25.76 10.61
N PHE A 165 7.53 25.62 9.45
CA PHE A 165 6.93 26.74 8.73
C PHE A 165 5.41 26.83 8.91
N SER A 166 4.80 25.91 9.67
CA SER A 166 3.36 25.92 9.93
C SER A 166 2.99 27.04 10.89
N GLN A 167 1.95 27.79 10.55
CA GLN A 167 1.32 28.80 11.42
C GLN A 167 0.05 28.25 12.12
N ALA A 168 -0.22 26.95 11.98
CA ALA A 168 -1.35 26.30 12.64
C ALA A 168 -1.13 26.29 14.16
N LYS A 169 -2.20 26.43 14.94
CA LYS A 169 -2.15 26.31 16.40
C LYS A 169 -1.57 24.96 16.86
N GLU A 170 -1.86 23.92 16.10
CA GLU A 170 -1.32 22.57 16.28
C GLU A 170 -0.69 22.13 14.94
N PRO A 171 0.62 22.38 14.73
CA PRO A 171 1.30 21.97 13.54
C PRO A 171 1.39 20.44 13.45
N ARG A 172 1.24 19.92 12.23
CA ARG A 172 1.49 18.49 11.99
C ARG A 172 2.93 18.14 12.38
N THR A 173 3.13 16.94 12.88
CA THR A 173 4.47 16.37 13.11
C THR A 173 5.12 16.02 11.76
N VAL A 174 6.37 16.42 11.61
CA VAL A 174 7.22 16.13 10.45
C VAL A 174 8.48 15.43 10.92
N ALA A 175 8.88 14.40 10.24
CA ALA A 175 10.10 13.64 10.52
C ALA A 175 11.26 14.23 9.71
N TYR A 176 12.11 15.01 10.36
CA TYR A 176 13.29 15.64 9.77
C TYR A 176 14.49 14.69 9.80
N VAL A 177 15.25 14.66 8.70
CA VAL A 177 16.47 13.87 8.59
C VAL A 177 17.65 14.82 8.42
N THR A 178 18.60 14.78 9.34
CA THR A 178 19.85 15.53 9.19
C THR A 178 20.79 14.75 8.27
N GLN A 179 21.24 15.36 7.19
CA GLN A 179 22.32 14.79 6.36
C GLN A 179 23.61 14.80 7.18
N GLN A 180 24.25 13.67 7.28
CA GLN A 180 25.62 13.53 7.83
C GLN A 180 26.64 13.94 6.78
#